data_bfa48e2e4fc5cd26570c0fac94c3beb1
#
_entry.id   bfa48e2e4fc5cd26570c0fac94c3beb1
#
_cell.length_a   1.000
_cell.length_b   1.000
_cell.length_c   1.000
_cell.angle_alpha   90.00
_cell.angle_beta   90.00
_cell.angle_gamma   90.00
#
_symmetry.space_group_name_H-M   'P 1'
#
loop_
_entity.id
_entity.type
_entity.pdbx_description
1 polymer ?
#
loop_
_entity_poly.entity_id
_entity_poly.type
_entity_poly.pdbx_seq_one_letter_code
_entity_poly.pdbx_strand_id
1 'polypeptide(L)'
;MQKWAKYISPDGKRQDAAHTYIHPLMQSGDYPNLHLLVDSKVTRVLFDDNKRATGVEYIPSPTTQPITGVNGNPTFTVTAKKMVVVSAGALGTPSVLERSGVGSKDVLEKLDIPVVSDLPDVGENYQDHHLVLYPYKTSLKPEETIDGFLAGRKDFGESIQNNDPMLGWNAIDACSKIRPTDKEIEAMGPQFKEHWDKDFKDRPTRPVMLTGVVQTFLGDHKMLPQREDGAPEQYCTVGAYTAYPYSRGDIHITSKDVKTPASFNTGFFKADADVKKQIWAYKKQREVYRRTEAYAGELAMGHPVFPEGSKAALQDGPAAKFTCQEDRNNLPEIEYSAEDDKAIEKHVRDNVNTTWHSLGTCRMAPRDKGGVVDADLNVYGVKGLKLCDLSICPGNVGANTNNTALLVGEKAADIFIRDMGLSGTTEQIERIDSAMETLKVK
;
A
#
# COMPACT_ATOMS: atom_id res chain seq x y z
N MET A 1 17.08 -6.73 7.64
CA MET A 1 17.63 -5.44 7.16
C MET A 1 16.77 -4.35 7.76
N GLN A 2 17.35 -3.42 8.48
CA GLN A 2 16.69 -2.23 9.02
C GLN A 2 17.06 -1.02 8.15
N LYS A 3 16.13 -0.08 7.98
CA LYS A 3 16.33 1.09 7.14
C LYS A 3 15.49 2.26 7.67
N TRP A 4 16.01 3.48 7.59
CA TRP A 4 15.22 4.68 7.74
C TRP A 4 14.33 4.92 6.53
N ALA A 5 13.07 5.22 6.76
CA ALA A 5 12.15 5.65 5.71
C ALA A 5 12.39 7.14 5.40
N LYS A 6 12.88 7.42 4.18
CA LYS A 6 13.16 8.79 3.72
C LYS A 6 12.34 9.07 2.46
N TYR A 7 11.20 9.74 2.63
CA TYR A 7 10.36 10.25 1.54
C TYR A 7 10.04 11.73 1.73
N ILE A 8 10.97 12.44 2.34
CA ILE A 8 10.86 13.86 2.68
C ILE A 8 12.10 14.55 2.13
N SER A 9 11.92 15.72 1.53
CA SER A 9 13.03 16.55 1.05
C SER A 9 13.88 17.06 2.22
N PRO A 10 15.10 17.57 1.97
CA PRO A 10 15.95 18.13 3.00
C PRO A 10 15.31 19.29 3.80
N ASP A 11 14.34 20.00 3.19
CA ASP A 11 13.56 21.07 3.82
C ASP A 11 12.27 20.58 4.50
N GLY A 12 12.14 19.28 4.74
CA GLY A 12 11.05 18.70 5.51
C GLY A 12 9.71 18.56 4.77
N LYS A 13 9.69 18.70 3.44
CA LYS A 13 8.47 18.61 2.65
C LYS A 13 8.30 17.25 1.99
N ARG A 14 7.04 16.81 1.90
CA ARG A 14 6.72 15.58 1.18
C ARG A 14 7.10 15.69 -0.30
N GLN A 15 7.74 14.65 -0.83
CA GLN A 15 8.08 14.50 -2.23
C GLN A 15 7.21 13.41 -2.85
N ASP A 16 6.24 13.81 -3.66
CA ASP A 16 5.38 12.92 -4.44
C ASP A 16 5.54 13.20 -5.95
N ALA A 17 4.88 12.37 -6.78
CA ALA A 17 4.97 12.49 -8.24
C ALA A 17 4.41 13.83 -8.75
N ALA A 18 3.41 14.41 -8.10
CA ALA A 18 2.89 15.72 -8.49
C ALA A 18 3.96 16.81 -8.32
N HIS A 19 4.62 16.85 -7.15
CA HIS A 19 5.65 17.84 -6.85
C HIS A 19 6.94 17.64 -7.64
N THR A 20 7.29 16.39 -8.00
CA THR A 20 8.55 16.10 -8.66
C THR A 20 8.44 16.06 -10.21
N TYR A 21 7.28 15.72 -10.76
CA TYR A 21 7.07 15.61 -12.21
C TYR A 21 6.12 16.71 -12.74
N ILE A 22 4.93 16.88 -12.16
CA ILE A 22 3.88 17.70 -12.77
C ILE A 22 4.10 19.20 -12.51
N HIS A 23 4.26 19.59 -11.23
CA HIS A 23 4.36 21.01 -10.87
C HIS A 23 5.54 21.71 -11.56
N PRO A 24 6.77 21.14 -11.60
CA PRO A 24 7.88 21.77 -12.30
C PRO A 24 7.64 21.98 -13.80
N LEU A 25 7.03 20.99 -14.48
CA LEU A 25 6.73 21.07 -15.91
C LEU A 25 5.65 22.13 -16.21
N MET A 26 4.62 22.21 -15.36
CA MET A 26 3.56 23.23 -15.51
C MET A 26 4.06 24.63 -15.23
N GLN A 27 4.97 24.78 -14.28
CA GLN A 27 5.52 26.09 -13.85
C GLN A 27 6.56 26.63 -14.81
N SER A 28 7.31 25.78 -15.52
CA SER A 28 8.35 26.22 -16.46
C SER A 28 7.78 26.96 -17.68
N GLY A 29 6.57 26.63 -18.11
CA GLY A 29 5.99 27.14 -19.35
C GLY A 29 6.57 26.54 -20.64
N ASP A 30 7.55 25.64 -20.54
CA ASP A 30 8.25 25.04 -21.68
C ASP A 30 7.46 23.92 -22.37
N TYR A 31 6.34 23.50 -21.76
CA TYR A 31 5.53 22.36 -22.20
C TYR A 31 4.09 22.77 -22.53
N PRO A 32 3.87 23.61 -23.57
CA PRO A 32 2.53 24.13 -23.92
C PRO A 32 1.53 23.04 -24.34
N ASN A 33 2.01 21.85 -24.65
CA ASN A 33 1.19 20.69 -25.00
C ASN A 33 0.79 19.81 -23.82
N LEU A 34 1.29 20.13 -22.60
CA LEU A 34 0.90 19.44 -21.38
C LEU A 34 -0.35 20.11 -20.80
N HIS A 35 -1.47 19.41 -20.82
CA HIS A 35 -2.74 19.88 -20.27
C HIS A 35 -3.15 19.02 -19.08
N LEU A 36 -3.45 19.64 -17.96
CA LEU A 36 -3.95 18.98 -16.76
C LEU A 36 -5.40 19.40 -16.51
N LEU A 37 -6.30 18.42 -16.52
CA LEU A 37 -7.71 18.61 -16.20
C LEU A 37 -7.98 18.00 -14.82
N VAL A 38 -7.99 18.86 -13.79
CA VAL A 38 -8.26 18.49 -12.40
C VAL A 38 -9.77 18.40 -12.14
N ASP A 39 -10.15 17.89 -10.96
CA ASP A 39 -11.54 17.77 -10.52
C ASP A 39 -12.47 17.07 -11.52
N SER A 40 -11.92 16.13 -12.26
CA SER A 40 -12.60 15.39 -13.30
C SER A 40 -12.51 13.89 -13.07
N LYS A 41 -13.64 13.20 -13.17
CA LYS A 41 -13.71 11.75 -13.04
C LYS A 41 -14.02 11.10 -14.38
N VAL A 42 -13.07 10.32 -14.90
CA VAL A 42 -13.28 9.52 -16.10
C VAL A 42 -14.30 8.42 -15.79
N THR A 43 -15.32 8.33 -16.64
CA THR A 43 -16.39 7.34 -16.53
C THR A 43 -16.08 6.08 -17.31
N ARG A 44 -15.61 6.25 -18.55
CA ARG A 44 -15.27 5.15 -19.46
C ARG A 44 -14.36 5.59 -20.61
N VAL A 45 -13.73 4.62 -21.23
CA VAL A 45 -13.04 4.74 -22.52
C VAL A 45 -14.07 4.55 -23.64
N LEU A 46 -13.92 5.30 -24.71
CA LEU A 46 -14.76 5.23 -25.90
C LEU A 46 -14.05 4.42 -26.99
N PHE A 47 -14.79 3.56 -27.69
CA PHE A 47 -14.28 2.70 -28.74
C PHE A 47 -15.03 2.93 -30.06
N ASP A 48 -14.35 2.77 -31.17
CA ASP A 48 -14.96 2.66 -32.51
C ASP A 48 -15.38 1.19 -32.80
N ASP A 49 -16.00 1.00 -33.99
CA ASP A 49 -16.46 -0.32 -34.45
C ASP A 49 -15.32 -1.34 -34.62
N ASN A 50 -14.07 -0.89 -34.76
CA ASN A 50 -12.87 -1.71 -34.82
C ASN A 50 -12.24 -2.00 -33.48
N LYS A 51 -12.95 -1.69 -32.37
CA LYS A 51 -12.51 -1.79 -30.99
C LYS A 51 -11.25 -0.98 -30.69
N ARG A 52 -11.06 0.14 -31.38
CA ARG A 52 -9.98 1.07 -31.11
C ARG A 52 -10.43 2.12 -30.11
N ALA A 53 -9.63 2.39 -29.09
CA ALA A 53 -9.86 3.49 -28.16
C ALA A 53 -9.72 4.83 -28.92
N THR A 54 -10.79 5.63 -28.87
CA THR A 54 -10.91 6.92 -29.55
C THR A 54 -10.94 8.11 -28.61
N GLY A 55 -11.05 7.89 -27.31
CA GLY A 55 -11.09 8.92 -26.29
C GLY A 55 -11.65 8.43 -24.97
N VAL A 56 -11.97 9.38 -24.11
CA VAL A 56 -12.60 9.12 -22.82
C VAL A 56 -13.80 10.01 -22.59
N GLU A 57 -14.77 9.49 -21.85
CA GLU A 57 -15.88 10.25 -21.29
C GLU A 57 -15.57 10.56 -19.83
N TYR A 58 -15.88 11.78 -19.39
CA TYR A 58 -15.67 12.20 -18.02
C TYR A 58 -16.77 13.13 -17.52
N ILE A 59 -16.90 13.23 -16.22
CA ILE A 59 -17.80 14.16 -15.52
C ILE A 59 -17.00 15.00 -14.52
N PRO A 60 -17.50 16.16 -14.07
CA PRO A 60 -16.96 16.85 -12.90
C PRO A 60 -16.90 15.89 -11.71
N SER A 61 -15.81 15.92 -10.94
CA SER A 61 -15.66 15.04 -9.78
C SER A 61 -16.74 15.31 -8.73
N PRO A 62 -17.58 14.33 -8.40
CA PRO A 62 -18.67 14.55 -7.43
C PRO A 62 -18.18 14.80 -6.00
N THR A 63 -16.90 14.55 -5.72
CA THR A 63 -16.31 14.67 -4.38
C THR A 63 -15.56 15.99 -4.15
N THR A 64 -15.08 16.63 -5.21
CA THR A 64 -14.20 17.81 -5.11
C THR A 64 -14.82 19.08 -5.67
N GLN A 65 -15.80 18.98 -6.56
CA GLN A 65 -16.53 20.16 -7.02
C GLN A 65 -17.80 20.36 -6.19
N PRO A 66 -17.91 21.46 -5.45
CA PRO A 66 -19.23 21.98 -5.13
C PRO A 66 -19.87 22.31 -6.50
N ILE A 67 -20.97 21.65 -6.83
CA ILE A 67 -21.69 21.85 -8.07
C ILE A 67 -22.23 23.27 -8.05
N THR A 68 -21.42 24.24 -8.43
CA THR A 68 -21.81 25.63 -8.56
C THR A 68 -22.51 25.81 -9.90
N GLY A 69 -23.85 25.70 -9.87
CA GLY A 69 -24.69 26.27 -10.91
C GLY A 69 -24.88 25.46 -12.20
N VAL A 70 -24.38 24.22 -12.28
CA VAL A 70 -24.68 23.36 -13.45
C VAL A 70 -25.81 22.41 -13.08
N ASN A 71 -27.00 22.67 -13.61
CA ASN A 71 -28.13 21.75 -13.50
C ASN A 71 -27.82 20.45 -14.28
N GLY A 72 -27.83 19.32 -13.60
CA GLY A 72 -27.52 17.99 -14.17
C GLY A 72 -26.07 17.55 -13.93
N ASN A 73 -25.72 16.34 -14.39
CA ASN A 73 -24.36 15.81 -14.41
C ASN A 73 -23.86 15.91 -15.85
N PRO A 74 -23.24 17.01 -16.31
CA PRO A 74 -22.78 17.13 -17.67
C PRO A 74 -21.69 16.11 -17.93
N THR A 75 -21.82 15.42 -19.05
CA THR A 75 -20.82 14.47 -19.55
C THR A 75 -20.01 15.15 -20.64
N PHE A 76 -18.72 15.08 -20.54
CA PHE A 76 -17.76 15.61 -21.51
C PHE A 76 -16.96 14.52 -22.16
N THR A 77 -16.39 14.79 -23.32
CA THR A 77 -15.55 13.86 -24.07
C THR A 77 -14.24 14.52 -24.46
N VAL A 78 -13.15 13.78 -24.33
CA VAL A 78 -11.84 14.11 -24.91
C VAL A 78 -11.47 13.01 -25.90
N THR A 79 -11.13 13.42 -27.14
CA THR A 79 -10.71 12.48 -28.18
C THR A 79 -9.21 12.24 -28.17
N ALA A 80 -8.79 11.00 -28.45
CA ALA A 80 -7.39 10.60 -28.53
C ALA A 80 -7.02 10.20 -29.97
N LYS A 81 -5.98 10.82 -30.53
CA LYS A 81 -5.50 10.52 -31.88
C LYS A 81 -4.59 9.29 -31.96
N LYS A 82 -3.84 9.03 -30.92
CA LYS A 82 -2.81 7.97 -30.87
C LYS A 82 -3.19 6.83 -29.95
N MET A 83 -3.33 7.09 -28.66
CA MET A 83 -3.67 6.10 -27.65
C MET A 83 -4.39 6.74 -26.48
N VAL A 84 -5.07 5.91 -25.69
CA VAL A 84 -5.58 6.20 -24.37
C VAL A 84 -4.74 5.39 -23.37
N VAL A 85 -4.28 6.02 -22.29
CA VAL A 85 -3.61 5.35 -21.18
C VAL A 85 -4.47 5.50 -19.93
N VAL A 86 -4.84 4.39 -19.30
CA VAL A 86 -5.58 4.40 -18.04
C VAL A 86 -4.62 4.12 -16.90
N SER A 87 -4.58 5.04 -15.92
CA SER A 87 -3.74 4.99 -14.72
C SER A 87 -4.55 5.42 -13.50
N ALA A 88 -5.74 4.83 -13.33
CA ALA A 88 -6.67 5.18 -12.26
C ALA A 88 -6.43 4.39 -10.95
N GLY A 89 -5.30 3.68 -10.87
CA GLY A 89 -4.90 2.85 -9.74
C GLY A 89 -5.63 1.50 -9.69
N ALA A 90 -5.18 0.62 -8.81
CA ALA A 90 -5.68 -0.74 -8.71
C ALA A 90 -7.18 -0.85 -8.42
N LEU A 91 -7.80 0.17 -7.82
CA LEU A 91 -9.24 0.19 -7.55
C LEU A 91 -10.03 0.89 -8.67
N GLY A 92 -9.45 1.92 -9.31
CA GLY A 92 -10.14 2.70 -10.34
C GLY A 92 -10.05 2.09 -11.73
N THR A 93 -8.88 1.58 -12.10
CA THR A 93 -8.61 1.06 -13.46
C THR A 93 -9.56 -0.07 -13.87
N PRO A 94 -9.79 -1.15 -13.08
CA PRO A 94 -10.75 -2.17 -13.44
C PRO A 94 -12.17 -1.60 -13.59
N SER A 95 -12.58 -0.68 -12.73
CA SER A 95 -13.90 -0.04 -12.80
C SER A 95 -14.09 0.81 -14.06
N VAL A 96 -13.05 1.47 -14.54
CA VAL A 96 -13.08 2.21 -15.83
C VAL A 96 -13.19 1.21 -16.99
N LEU A 97 -12.42 0.13 -16.97
CA LEU A 97 -12.47 -0.90 -18.02
C LEU A 97 -13.85 -1.53 -18.13
N GLU A 98 -14.43 -1.98 -17.01
CA GLU A 98 -15.75 -2.60 -17.00
C GLU A 98 -16.84 -1.66 -17.52
N ARG A 99 -16.87 -0.38 -17.11
CA ARG A 99 -17.81 0.60 -17.67
C ARG A 99 -17.60 0.87 -19.16
N SER A 100 -16.42 0.56 -19.68
CA SER A 100 -16.07 0.67 -21.10
C SER A 100 -16.43 -0.58 -21.92
N GLY A 101 -17.00 -1.61 -21.30
CA GLY A 101 -17.30 -2.89 -21.95
C GLY A 101 -16.09 -3.84 -22.06
N VAL A 102 -15.04 -3.62 -21.26
CA VAL A 102 -13.85 -4.48 -21.19
C VAL A 102 -13.80 -5.10 -19.80
N GLY A 103 -14.12 -6.38 -19.70
CA GLY A 103 -14.22 -7.10 -18.44
C GLY A 103 -14.92 -8.45 -18.59
N SER A 104 -15.26 -9.07 -17.48
CA SER A 104 -16.04 -10.31 -17.47
C SER A 104 -17.40 -10.09 -18.16
N LYS A 105 -17.70 -10.93 -19.16
CA LYS A 105 -19.00 -10.92 -19.83
C LYS A 105 -20.17 -10.99 -18.84
N ASP A 106 -20.05 -11.83 -17.82
CA ASP A 106 -21.11 -12.02 -16.82
C ASP A 106 -21.36 -10.74 -15.99
N VAL A 107 -20.32 -9.97 -15.68
CA VAL A 107 -20.46 -8.69 -14.97
C VAL A 107 -21.08 -7.64 -15.88
N LEU A 108 -20.63 -7.57 -17.14
CA LEU A 108 -21.07 -6.56 -18.10
C LEU A 108 -22.55 -6.78 -18.49
N GLU A 109 -22.96 -8.00 -18.79
CA GLU A 109 -24.33 -8.34 -19.21
C GLU A 109 -25.34 -8.09 -18.07
N LYS A 110 -24.98 -8.40 -16.81
CA LYS A 110 -25.83 -8.06 -15.65
C LYS A 110 -26.14 -6.57 -15.51
N LEU A 111 -25.28 -5.74 -16.06
CA LEU A 111 -25.41 -4.29 -16.00
C LEU A 111 -25.85 -3.67 -17.34
N ASP A 112 -26.26 -4.48 -18.34
CA ASP A 112 -26.58 -4.05 -19.69
C ASP A 112 -25.47 -3.18 -20.32
N ILE A 113 -24.22 -3.56 -20.12
CA ILE A 113 -23.04 -2.92 -20.76
C ILE A 113 -22.66 -3.76 -21.97
N PRO A 114 -22.61 -3.17 -23.18
CA PRO A 114 -22.16 -3.89 -24.36
C PRO A 114 -20.74 -4.42 -24.22
N VAL A 115 -20.53 -5.70 -24.51
CA VAL A 115 -19.22 -6.34 -24.42
C VAL A 115 -18.35 -5.94 -25.61
N VAL A 116 -17.30 -5.16 -25.34
CA VAL A 116 -16.25 -4.82 -26.32
C VAL A 116 -15.17 -5.91 -26.33
N SER A 117 -14.70 -6.29 -25.16
CA SER A 117 -13.76 -7.42 -24.98
C SER A 117 -14.08 -8.20 -23.72
N ASP A 118 -14.30 -9.49 -23.89
CA ASP A 118 -14.45 -10.40 -22.75
C ASP A 118 -13.07 -10.70 -22.15
N LEU A 119 -12.83 -10.14 -20.95
CA LEU A 119 -11.62 -10.30 -20.16
C LEU A 119 -12.01 -10.57 -18.71
N PRO A 120 -12.26 -11.83 -18.33
CA PRO A 120 -12.80 -12.19 -17.03
C PRO A 120 -11.89 -11.85 -15.84
N ASP A 121 -10.59 -11.68 -16.08
CA ASP A 121 -9.62 -11.32 -15.02
C ASP A 121 -9.54 -9.82 -14.71
N VAL A 122 -10.32 -8.94 -15.36
CA VAL A 122 -10.47 -7.55 -14.97
C VAL A 122 -11.17 -7.47 -13.61
N GLY A 123 -10.53 -6.82 -12.65
CA GLY A 123 -11.02 -6.70 -11.28
C GLY A 123 -10.61 -7.85 -10.34
N GLU A 124 -10.11 -8.96 -10.89
CA GLU A 124 -9.64 -10.12 -10.15
C GLU A 124 -8.19 -9.94 -9.61
N ASN A 125 -7.75 -10.88 -8.77
CA ASN A 125 -6.38 -10.95 -8.25
C ASN A 125 -5.96 -9.72 -7.42
N TYR A 126 -6.91 -9.00 -6.81
CA TYR A 126 -6.58 -7.93 -5.87
C TYR A 126 -5.64 -8.42 -4.77
N GLN A 127 -4.62 -7.64 -4.49
CA GLN A 127 -3.65 -7.88 -3.44
C GLN A 127 -3.35 -6.59 -2.70
N ASP A 128 -3.08 -6.72 -1.40
CA ASP A 128 -2.52 -5.68 -0.56
C ASP A 128 -1.65 -6.32 0.52
N HIS A 129 -0.77 -5.58 1.14
CA HIS A 129 -0.07 -6.04 2.34
C HIS A 129 -1.01 -5.97 3.54
N HIS A 130 -1.28 -7.10 4.16
CA HIS A 130 -2.14 -7.19 5.35
C HIS A 130 -1.43 -6.57 6.54
N LEU A 131 -1.94 -5.46 7.04
CA LEU A 131 -1.36 -4.69 8.15
C LEU A 131 -2.11 -4.96 9.45
N VAL A 132 -1.38 -5.22 10.51
CA VAL A 132 -1.89 -5.12 11.89
C VAL A 132 -1.00 -4.19 12.69
N LEU A 133 -1.61 -3.33 13.50
CA LEU A 133 -0.97 -2.31 14.30
C LEU A 133 -0.99 -2.71 15.78
N TYR A 134 0.16 -2.61 16.43
CA TYR A 134 0.35 -2.98 17.84
C TYR A 134 0.90 -1.78 18.61
N PRO A 135 0.06 -1.06 19.36
CA PRO A 135 0.47 0.10 20.14
C PRO A 135 1.10 -0.29 21.49
N TYR A 136 2.11 0.46 21.86
CA TYR A 136 2.84 0.35 23.10
C TYR A 136 2.90 1.70 23.81
N LYS A 137 2.97 1.66 25.13
CA LYS A 137 3.43 2.79 25.92
C LYS A 137 4.94 2.93 25.72
N THR A 138 5.43 4.16 25.72
CA THR A 138 6.86 4.42 25.53
C THR A 138 7.40 5.39 26.57
N SER A 139 8.68 5.24 26.91
CA SER A 139 9.42 6.17 27.76
C SER A 139 9.97 7.39 27.01
N LEU A 140 9.68 7.50 25.72
CA LEU A 140 10.07 8.65 24.89
C LEU A 140 9.41 9.94 25.41
N LYS A 141 10.08 11.04 25.15
CA LYS A 141 9.60 12.37 25.53
C LYS A 141 8.61 12.93 24.51
N PRO A 142 7.82 13.97 24.86
CA PRO A 142 6.87 14.59 23.94
C PRO A 142 7.47 15.12 22.64
N GLU A 143 8.74 15.52 22.65
CA GLU A 143 9.48 15.94 21.47
C GLU A 143 10.02 14.79 20.61
N GLU A 144 9.91 13.56 21.09
CA GLU A 144 10.36 12.34 20.41
C GLU A 144 9.18 11.52 19.86
N THR A 145 7.96 12.08 19.92
CA THR A 145 6.75 11.51 19.35
C THR A 145 5.90 12.57 18.66
N ILE A 146 4.99 12.18 17.78
CA ILE A 146 4.00 13.10 17.20
C ILE A 146 2.64 13.05 17.89
N ASP A 147 2.54 12.40 19.06
CA ASP A 147 1.32 12.34 19.86
C ASP A 147 0.76 13.71 20.23
N GLY A 148 1.62 14.72 20.39
CA GLY A 148 1.24 16.09 20.63
C GLY A 148 0.35 16.67 19.53
N PHE A 149 0.68 16.41 18.28
CA PHE A 149 -0.12 16.82 17.11
C PHE A 149 -1.41 16.03 16.99
N LEU A 150 -1.32 14.70 17.02
CA LEU A 150 -2.48 13.83 16.79
C LEU A 150 -3.52 13.93 17.92
N ALA A 151 -3.10 14.22 19.12
CA ALA A 151 -3.98 14.48 20.26
C ALA A 151 -4.50 15.94 20.33
N GLY A 152 -4.12 16.80 19.39
CA GLY A 152 -4.51 18.21 19.37
C GLY A 152 -3.93 19.07 20.49
N ARG A 153 -2.86 18.60 21.16
CA ARG A 153 -2.12 19.36 22.20
C ARG A 153 -1.11 20.32 21.61
N LYS A 154 -0.67 20.10 20.39
CA LYS A 154 0.25 20.94 19.64
C LYS A 154 -0.48 21.51 18.42
N ASP A 155 -0.50 22.85 18.30
CA ASP A 155 -1.19 23.51 17.20
C ASP A 155 -0.39 23.45 15.91
N PHE A 156 -1.01 22.99 14.83
CA PHE A 156 -0.37 22.91 13.50
C PHE A 156 -0.07 24.29 12.91
N GLY A 157 -0.97 25.25 13.07
CA GLY A 157 -0.81 26.60 12.53
C GLY A 157 0.37 27.33 13.16
N GLU A 158 0.50 27.28 14.47
CA GLU A 158 1.62 27.82 15.21
C GLU A 158 2.93 27.12 14.81
N SER A 159 2.91 25.80 14.69
CA SER A 159 4.08 25.00 14.29
C SER A 159 4.55 25.34 12.87
N ILE A 160 3.63 25.58 11.93
CA ILE A 160 3.94 26.03 10.56
C ILE A 160 4.57 27.42 10.59
N GLN A 161 4.00 28.37 11.35
CA GLN A 161 4.54 29.74 11.46
C GLN A 161 5.94 29.76 12.05
N ASN A 162 6.22 28.86 13.01
CA ASN A 162 7.51 28.77 13.69
C ASN A 162 8.53 27.86 12.97
N ASN A 163 8.17 27.29 11.81
CA ASN A 163 8.99 26.29 11.10
C ASN A 163 9.45 25.15 12.00
N ASP A 164 8.52 24.59 12.80
CA ASP A 164 8.82 23.49 13.72
C ASP A 164 9.40 22.28 12.98
N PRO A 165 10.62 21.82 13.30
CA PRO A 165 11.27 20.71 12.61
C PRO A 165 10.50 19.38 12.72
N MET A 166 9.60 19.21 13.69
CA MET A 166 8.74 18.03 13.79
C MET A 166 7.79 17.88 12.59
N LEU A 167 7.44 18.97 11.90
CA LEU A 167 6.60 18.91 10.69
C LEU A 167 7.29 18.19 9.53
N GLY A 168 8.63 18.19 9.51
CA GLY A 168 9.43 17.47 8.53
C GLY A 168 9.76 16.02 8.91
N TRP A 169 9.35 15.57 10.07
CA TRP A 169 9.61 14.23 10.54
C TRP A 169 8.42 13.28 10.26
N ASN A 170 8.68 12.13 9.67
CA ASN A 170 7.63 11.15 9.34
C ASN A 170 7.29 10.19 10.50
N ALA A 171 7.90 10.37 11.65
CA ALA A 171 7.76 9.55 12.85
C ALA A 171 8.07 8.05 12.65
N ILE A 172 8.66 7.65 11.52
CA ILE A 172 9.02 6.25 11.22
C ILE A 172 10.53 6.11 11.25
N ASP A 173 11.09 5.82 12.41
CA ASP A 173 12.54 5.78 12.59
C ASP A 173 13.17 4.46 12.17
N ALA A 174 12.41 3.36 12.26
CA ALA A 174 12.91 2.04 11.92
C ALA A 174 11.89 1.24 11.08
N CYS A 175 12.37 0.73 9.95
CA CYS A 175 11.66 -0.26 9.14
C CYS A 175 12.52 -1.51 8.98
N SER A 176 11.91 -2.68 9.07
CA SER A 176 12.61 -3.95 8.95
C SER A 176 11.97 -4.88 7.94
N LYS A 177 12.81 -5.66 7.29
CA LYS A 177 12.44 -6.81 6.45
C LYS A 177 12.87 -8.06 7.19
N ILE A 178 11.92 -8.88 7.62
CA ILE A 178 12.19 -10.00 8.51
C ILE A 178 11.88 -11.36 7.88
N ARG A 179 12.64 -12.35 8.30
CA ARG A 179 12.51 -13.75 7.90
C ARG A 179 12.55 -14.63 9.16
N PRO A 180 11.76 -15.72 9.22
CA PRO A 180 11.84 -16.66 10.32
C PRO A 180 13.14 -17.49 10.29
N THR A 181 13.56 -17.94 11.46
CA THR A 181 14.58 -18.98 11.64
C THR A 181 13.98 -20.35 11.34
N ASP A 182 14.83 -21.39 11.17
CA ASP A 182 14.37 -22.76 10.92
C ASP A 182 13.45 -23.27 12.04
N LYS A 183 13.77 -22.97 13.31
CA LYS A 183 12.92 -23.30 14.45
C LYS A 183 11.53 -22.63 14.38
N GLU A 184 11.49 -21.37 13.96
CA GLU A 184 10.23 -20.64 13.81
C GLU A 184 9.41 -21.17 12.61
N ILE A 185 10.06 -21.59 11.52
CA ILE A 185 9.39 -22.22 10.38
C ILE A 185 8.71 -23.54 10.79
N GLU A 186 9.42 -24.38 11.54
CA GLU A 186 8.86 -25.61 12.09
C GLU A 186 7.64 -25.33 12.98
N ALA A 187 7.73 -24.31 13.84
CA ALA A 187 6.64 -23.89 14.72
C ALA A 187 5.41 -23.34 13.96
N MET A 188 5.59 -22.77 12.78
CA MET A 188 4.49 -22.31 11.90
C MET A 188 3.74 -23.47 11.24
N GLY A 189 4.28 -24.69 11.29
CA GLY A 189 3.66 -25.93 10.87
C GLY A 189 3.90 -26.31 9.39
N PRO A 190 3.51 -27.55 9.02
CA PRO A 190 3.87 -28.14 7.75
C PRO A 190 3.32 -27.39 6.53
N GLN A 191 2.11 -26.84 6.63
CA GLN A 191 1.51 -26.07 5.53
C GLN A 191 2.31 -24.79 5.20
N PHE A 192 2.79 -24.07 6.23
CA PHE A 192 3.65 -22.93 5.99
C PHE A 192 5.01 -23.35 5.44
N LYS A 193 5.53 -24.48 5.89
CA LYS A 193 6.80 -25.03 5.40
C LYS A 193 6.78 -25.32 3.91
N GLU A 194 5.68 -25.81 3.33
CA GLU A 194 5.53 -25.98 1.88
C GLU A 194 5.69 -24.65 1.14
N HIS A 195 5.03 -23.58 1.62
CA HIS A 195 5.17 -22.25 1.07
C HIS A 195 6.59 -21.71 1.23
N TRP A 196 7.23 -21.98 2.38
CA TRP A 196 8.61 -21.60 2.63
C TRP A 196 9.57 -22.26 1.64
N ASP A 197 9.51 -23.56 1.48
CA ASP A 197 10.39 -24.33 0.60
C ASP A 197 10.22 -23.87 -0.87
N LYS A 198 9.01 -23.56 -1.30
CA LYS A 198 8.71 -23.10 -2.66
C LYS A 198 9.13 -21.65 -2.93
N ASP A 199 8.83 -20.73 -2.03
CA ASP A 199 8.85 -19.31 -2.35
C ASP A 199 9.92 -18.49 -1.63
N PHE A 200 10.51 -18.99 -0.55
CA PHE A 200 11.41 -18.21 0.31
C PHE A 200 12.79 -18.84 0.56
N LYS A 201 12.87 -20.16 0.67
CA LYS A 201 14.08 -20.88 1.10
C LYS A 201 15.30 -20.49 0.27
N ASP A 202 15.20 -20.62 -1.04
CA ASP A 202 16.29 -20.36 -2.00
C ASP A 202 16.35 -18.87 -2.43
N ARG A 203 15.60 -17.99 -1.74
CA ARG A 203 15.55 -16.54 -2.01
C ARG A 203 15.88 -15.76 -0.74
N PRO A 204 17.14 -15.73 -0.30
CA PRO A 204 17.53 -15.18 1.01
C PRO A 204 17.23 -13.70 1.19
N THR A 205 17.10 -12.93 0.12
CA THR A 205 16.74 -11.52 0.14
C THR A 205 15.21 -11.27 0.19
N ARG A 206 14.38 -12.31 0.00
CA ARG A 206 12.93 -12.20 0.00
C ARG A 206 12.38 -12.23 1.43
N PRO A 207 11.84 -11.14 1.98
CA PRO A 207 11.29 -11.12 3.32
C PRO A 207 9.94 -11.84 3.38
N VAL A 208 9.59 -12.36 4.56
CA VAL A 208 8.25 -12.91 4.84
C VAL A 208 7.32 -11.80 5.33
N MET A 209 7.84 -10.93 6.18
CA MET A 209 7.11 -9.80 6.74
C MET A 209 7.92 -8.51 6.64
N LEU A 210 7.20 -7.42 6.65
CA LEU A 210 7.71 -6.06 6.79
C LEU A 210 7.22 -5.50 8.11
N THR A 211 8.05 -4.73 8.80
CA THR A 211 7.66 -4.05 10.04
C THR A 211 8.11 -2.60 10.00
N GLY A 212 7.37 -1.74 10.65
CA GLY A 212 7.72 -0.33 10.85
C GLY A 212 7.33 0.10 12.25
N VAL A 213 8.13 0.98 12.84
CA VAL A 213 7.86 1.58 14.15
C VAL A 213 7.52 3.04 13.92
N VAL A 214 6.33 3.44 14.35
CA VAL A 214 5.84 4.82 14.26
C VAL A 214 5.77 5.40 15.68
N GLN A 215 6.41 6.53 15.89
CA GLN A 215 6.49 7.15 17.22
C GLN A 215 5.21 7.96 17.53
N THR A 216 4.11 7.23 17.67
CA THR A 216 2.80 7.74 18.10
C THR A 216 1.80 6.59 18.27
N PHE A 217 0.67 6.87 18.90
CA PHE A 217 -0.54 6.04 18.81
C PHE A 217 -1.26 6.30 17.46
N LEU A 218 -1.42 5.26 16.66
CA LEU A 218 -2.15 5.33 15.38
C LEU A 218 -3.64 4.96 15.58
N GLY A 219 -4.38 5.83 16.26
CA GLY A 219 -5.80 5.68 16.54
C GLY A 219 -6.41 6.97 17.07
N ASP A 220 -7.66 6.91 17.53
CA ASP A 220 -8.31 8.07 18.15
C ASP A 220 -7.76 8.28 19.57
N HIS A 221 -6.99 9.34 19.75
CA HIS A 221 -6.37 9.71 21.01
C HIS A 221 -7.39 9.98 22.14
N LYS A 222 -8.66 10.23 21.83
CA LYS A 222 -9.73 10.38 22.83
C LYS A 222 -10.08 9.07 23.52
N MET A 223 -9.75 7.94 22.91
CA MET A 223 -9.95 6.60 23.46
C MET A 223 -8.85 6.17 24.43
N LEU A 224 -7.74 6.91 24.48
CA LEU A 224 -6.60 6.57 25.34
C LEU A 224 -6.94 6.77 26.83
N PRO A 225 -6.45 5.89 27.71
CA PRO A 225 -6.61 6.08 29.14
C PRO A 225 -5.92 7.36 29.61
N GLN A 226 -6.58 8.07 30.52
CA GLN A 226 -5.99 9.25 31.16
C GLN A 226 -5.12 8.80 32.32
N ARG A 227 -3.93 9.37 32.45
CA ARG A 227 -3.07 9.16 33.62
C ARG A 227 -3.63 9.85 34.85
N GLU A 228 -3.46 9.25 36.01
CA GLU A 228 -3.90 9.84 37.30
C GLU A 228 -3.24 11.19 37.61
N ASP A 229 -1.98 11.38 37.18
CA ASP A 229 -1.22 12.62 37.35
C ASP A 229 -1.53 13.69 36.27
N GLY A 230 -2.41 13.38 35.31
CA GLY A 230 -2.78 14.27 34.23
C GLY A 230 -1.68 14.50 33.17
N ALA A 231 -0.51 13.91 33.34
CA ALA A 231 0.56 14.04 32.34
C ALA A 231 0.23 13.27 31.05
N PRO A 232 0.56 13.80 29.87
CA PRO A 232 0.33 13.10 28.61
C PRO A 232 1.28 11.91 28.49
N GLU A 233 0.71 10.71 28.36
CA GLU A 233 1.46 9.51 28.03
C GLU A 233 1.92 9.57 26.56
N GLN A 234 3.08 9.00 26.25
CA GLN A 234 3.60 8.87 24.91
C GLN A 234 3.45 7.44 24.43
N TYR A 235 3.27 7.28 23.13
CA TYR A 235 3.02 5.98 22.53
C TYR A 235 3.93 5.72 21.34
N CYS A 236 4.05 4.45 21.02
CA CYS A 236 4.69 3.96 19.83
C CYS A 236 3.82 2.85 19.24
N THR A 237 3.69 2.81 17.93
CA THR A 237 2.95 1.74 17.24
C THR A 237 3.89 0.93 16.36
N VAL A 238 3.93 -0.38 16.55
CA VAL A 238 4.61 -1.30 15.65
C VAL A 238 3.60 -1.81 14.63
N GLY A 239 3.84 -1.50 13.36
CA GLY A 239 3.09 -2.08 12.25
C GLY A 239 3.78 -3.33 11.73
N ALA A 240 3.06 -4.45 11.61
CA ALA A 240 3.53 -5.66 10.95
C ALA A 240 2.64 -5.97 9.75
N TYR A 241 3.25 -6.14 8.56
CA TYR A 241 2.51 -6.39 7.33
C TYR A 241 3.18 -7.43 6.43
N THR A 242 2.32 -8.23 5.76
CA THR A 242 2.74 -9.35 4.91
C THR A 242 3.47 -8.87 3.66
N ALA A 243 4.70 -9.32 3.41
CA ALA A 243 5.47 -8.88 2.24
C ALA A 243 4.92 -9.42 0.91
N TYR A 244 4.54 -10.71 0.86
CA TYR A 244 4.05 -11.41 -0.32
C TYR A 244 2.81 -12.21 0.08
N PRO A 245 1.59 -11.62 0.02
CA PRO A 245 0.36 -12.30 0.40
C PRO A 245 0.00 -13.41 -0.59
N TYR A 246 -0.58 -14.49 -0.09
CA TYR A 246 -1.19 -15.56 -0.88
C TYR A 246 -2.69 -15.32 -1.10
N SER A 247 -3.32 -14.61 -0.18
CA SER A 247 -4.73 -14.23 -0.27
C SER A 247 -5.00 -13.33 -1.46
N ARG A 248 -6.16 -13.53 -2.09
CA ARG A 248 -6.59 -12.75 -3.26
C ARG A 248 -8.02 -12.27 -3.05
N GLY A 249 -8.28 -11.07 -3.51
CA GLY A 249 -9.58 -10.42 -3.55
C GLY A 249 -9.98 -10.02 -4.96
N ASP A 250 -11.08 -9.28 -5.04
CA ASP A 250 -11.70 -8.84 -6.28
C ASP A 250 -12.38 -7.47 -6.12
N ILE A 251 -12.57 -6.77 -7.24
CA ILE A 251 -13.32 -5.53 -7.31
C ILE A 251 -14.07 -5.41 -8.62
N HIS A 252 -15.40 -5.26 -8.57
CA HIS A 252 -16.24 -5.15 -9.75
C HIS A 252 -17.28 -4.05 -9.59
N ILE A 253 -17.64 -3.40 -10.69
CA ILE A 253 -18.73 -2.42 -10.68
C ILE A 253 -20.07 -3.10 -10.39
N THR A 254 -20.94 -2.37 -9.70
CA THR A 254 -22.32 -2.79 -9.40
C THR A 254 -23.35 -1.94 -10.14
N SER A 255 -22.88 -0.93 -10.89
CA SER A 255 -23.71 0.00 -11.66
C SER A 255 -22.89 0.71 -12.74
N LYS A 256 -23.57 1.16 -13.80
CA LYS A 256 -23.03 2.10 -14.80
C LYS A 256 -22.70 3.45 -14.18
N ASP A 257 -23.43 3.85 -13.15
CA ASP A 257 -23.20 5.12 -12.45
C ASP A 257 -21.90 5.05 -11.64
N VAL A 258 -20.97 5.96 -11.95
CA VAL A 258 -19.67 6.06 -11.29
C VAL A 258 -19.75 6.51 -9.82
N LYS A 259 -20.91 6.99 -9.37
CA LYS A 259 -21.16 7.36 -7.97
C LYS A 259 -21.52 6.16 -7.12
N THR A 260 -21.98 5.07 -7.74
CA THR A 260 -22.31 3.83 -7.04
C THR A 260 -21.01 3.10 -6.66
N PRO A 261 -20.82 2.75 -5.38
CA PRO A 261 -19.66 1.98 -4.95
C PRO A 261 -19.54 0.65 -5.68
N ALA A 262 -18.31 0.26 -6.00
CA ALA A 262 -18.03 -1.07 -6.51
C ALA A 262 -18.22 -2.13 -5.41
N SER A 263 -18.52 -3.36 -5.81
CA SER A 263 -18.35 -4.54 -4.96
C SER A 263 -16.86 -4.74 -4.75
N PHE A 264 -16.41 -4.71 -3.51
CA PHE A 264 -15.00 -4.84 -3.19
C PHE A 264 -14.80 -5.86 -2.07
N ASN A 265 -14.08 -6.92 -2.40
CA ASN A 265 -13.72 -7.96 -1.47
C ASN A 265 -12.19 -8.00 -1.36
N THR A 266 -11.65 -7.61 -0.24
CA THR A 266 -10.19 -7.60 -0.01
C THR A 266 -9.58 -9.00 -0.06
N GLY A 267 -10.37 -10.02 0.30
CA GLY A 267 -9.90 -11.40 0.41
C GLY A 267 -8.84 -11.61 1.50
N PHE A 268 -8.66 -10.66 2.41
CA PHE A 268 -7.65 -10.75 3.45
C PHE A 268 -7.80 -12.03 4.26
N PHE A 269 -6.69 -12.71 4.49
CA PHE A 269 -6.61 -13.95 5.25
C PHE A 269 -7.47 -15.13 4.73
N LYS A 270 -7.84 -15.12 3.45
CA LYS A 270 -8.40 -16.31 2.81
C LYS A 270 -7.39 -17.47 2.77
N ALA A 271 -6.10 -17.16 2.63
CA ALA A 271 -5.02 -18.13 2.71
C ALA A 271 -4.48 -18.23 4.14
N ASP A 272 -4.51 -19.41 4.73
CA ASP A 272 -4.04 -19.66 6.10
C ASP A 272 -2.56 -19.30 6.30
N ALA A 273 -1.73 -19.47 5.26
CA ALA A 273 -0.33 -19.08 5.29
C ALA A 273 -0.11 -17.60 5.66
N ASP A 274 -1.02 -16.71 5.26
CA ASP A 274 -0.91 -15.28 5.60
C ASP A 274 -1.26 -15.03 7.07
N VAL A 275 -2.18 -15.81 7.63
CA VAL A 275 -2.51 -15.78 9.07
C VAL A 275 -1.32 -16.27 9.90
N LYS A 276 -0.68 -17.38 9.49
CA LYS A 276 0.52 -17.92 10.17
C LYS A 276 1.66 -16.91 10.18
N LYS A 277 1.87 -16.20 9.07
CA LYS A 277 2.85 -15.10 9.02
C LYS A 277 2.56 -14.02 10.04
N GLN A 278 1.28 -13.63 10.21
CA GLN A 278 0.90 -12.56 11.14
C GLN A 278 1.03 -13.02 12.61
N ILE A 279 0.65 -14.25 12.94
CA ILE A 279 0.85 -14.81 14.28
C ILE A 279 2.33 -14.81 14.64
N TRP A 280 3.19 -15.29 13.74
CA TRP A 280 4.63 -15.24 13.91
C TRP A 280 5.16 -13.81 14.06
N ALA A 281 4.70 -12.89 13.20
CA ALA A 281 5.12 -11.50 13.24
C ALA A 281 4.70 -10.80 14.55
N TYR A 282 3.51 -11.10 15.08
CA TYR A 282 3.08 -10.61 16.38
C TYR A 282 4.07 -11.01 17.49
N LYS A 283 4.38 -12.30 17.57
CA LYS A 283 5.35 -12.83 18.57
C LYS A 283 6.71 -12.17 18.39
N LYS A 284 7.18 -12.06 17.15
CA LYS A 284 8.51 -11.53 16.84
C LYS A 284 8.65 -10.04 17.17
N GLN A 285 7.68 -9.21 16.75
CA GLN A 285 7.72 -7.78 16.99
C GLN A 285 7.63 -7.47 18.50
N ARG A 286 6.81 -8.24 19.26
CA ARG A 286 6.68 -8.11 20.69
C ARG A 286 8.00 -8.42 21.39
N GLU A 287 8.72 -9.47 20.97
CA GLU A 287 10.04 -9.82 21.49
C GLU A 287 11.10 -8.77 21.19
N VAL A 288 11.05 -8.16 20.00
CA VAL A 288 11.99 -7.11 19.63
C VAL A 288 11.71 -5.84 20.43
N TYR A 289 10.45 -5.38 20.46
CA TYR A 289 10.13 -4.08 21.04
C TYR A 289 10.31 -4.06 22.56
N ARG A 290 9.92 -5.13 23.29
CA ARG A 290 10.09 -5.22 24.75
C ARG A 290 11.56 -5.24 25.21
N ARG A 291 12.52 -5.44 24.29
CA ARG A 291 13.96 -5.35 24.54
C ARG A 291 14.55 -3.97 24.22
N THR A 292 13.75 -3.02 23.78
CA THR A 292 14.20 -1.65 23.53
C THR A 292 14.18 -0.80 24.81
N GLU A 293 14.93 0.29 24.81
CA GLU A 293 14.91 1.27 25.92
C GLU A 293 13.60 2.03 25.98
N ALA A 294 12.94 2.18 24.84
CA ALA A 294 11.70 2.91 24.72
C ALA A 294 10.48 2.15 25.27
N TYR A 295 10.59 0.84 25.54
CA TYR A 295 9.45 0.04 25.99
C TYR A 295 9.00 0.40 27.42
N ALA A 296 7.73 0.77 27.55
CA ALA A 296 7.08 1.07 28.84
C ALA A 296 5.80 0.28 29.11
N GLY A 297 5.54 -0.77 28.29
CA GLY A 297 4.37 -1.65 28.44
C GLY A 297 3.53 -1.76 27.17
N GLU A 298 2.64 -2.74 27.14
CA GLU A 298 1.69 -2.94 26.06
C GLU A 298 0.42 -2.11 26.30
N LEU A 299 -0.16 -1.50 25.27
CA LEU A 299 -1.45 -0.83 25.34
C LEU A 299 -2.56 -1.85 25.03
N ALA A 300 -3.27 -2.32 26.04
CA ALA A 300 -4.20 -3.46 25.96
C ALA A 300 -5.22 -3.38 24.79
N MET A 301 -5.72 -2.19 24.45
CA MET A 301 -6.71 -1.99 23.40
C MET A 301 -6.22 -2.38 22.00
N GLY A 302 -4.93 -2.52 21.79
CA GLY A 302 -4.34 -2.88 20.49
C GLY A 302 -3.63 -4.24 20.49
N HIS A 303 -3.87 -5.09 21.47
CA HIS A 303 -3.26 -6.40 21.60
C HIS A 303 -4.29 -7.52 21.80
N PRO A 304 -3.93 -8.80 21.57
CA PRO A 304 -4.78 -9.94 21.85
C PRO A 304 -5.23 -9.98 23.31
N VAL A 305 -6.46 -10.39 23.54
CA VAL A 305 -6.95 -10.74 24.88
C VAL A 305 -6.54 -12.19 25.17
N PHE A 306 -5.46 -12.36 25.93
CA PHE A 306 -4.96 -13.67 26.31
C PHE A 306 -5.83 -14.33 27.37
N PRO A 307 -5.88 -15.69 27.44
CA PRO A 307 -6.54 -16.42 28.51
C PRO A 307 -6.01 -16.05 29.90
N GLU A 308 -6.87 -16.17 30.90
CA GLU A 308 -6.45 -15.99 32.30
C GLU A 308 -5.32 -16.96 32.66
N GLY A 309 -4.29 -16.47 33.33
CA GLY A 309 -3.11 -17.24 33.71
C GLY A 309 -2.12 -17.52 32.58
N SER A 310 -2.34 -16.97 31.39
CA SER A 310 -1.37 -17.09 30.28
C SER A 310 -0.01 -16.48 30.64
N LYS A 311 1.06 -17.19 30.30
CA LYS A 311 2.43 -16.67 30.40
C LYS A 311 2.68 -15.55 29.38
N ALA A 312 1.84 -15.45 28.34
CA ALA A 312 1.88 -14.40 27.33
C ALA A 312 1.01 -13.18 27.69
N ALA A 313 0.44 -13.12 28.89
CA ALA A 313 -0.35 -11.98 29.36
C ALA A 313 0.38 -10.65 29.13
N LEU A 314 -0.41 -9.60 28.82
CA LEU A 314 0.13 -8.26 28.58
C LEU A 314 0.76 -7.68 29.85
N GLN A 315 1.79 -6.90 29.68
CA GLN A 315 2.52 -6.26 30.76
C GLN A 315 2.25 -4.75 30.75
N ASP A 316 1.81 -4.23 31.88
CA ASP A 316 1.66 -2.79 32.08
C ASP A 316 2.93 -2.26 32.75
N GLY A 317 3.91 -1.91 31.91
CA GLY A 317 5.22 -1.44 32.34
C GLY A 317 6.38 -2.32 31.84
N PRO A 318 7.61 -1.90 32.04
CA PRO A 318 8.78 -2.68 31.65
C PRO A 318 8.86 -3.99 32.44
N ALA A 319 9.14 -5.10 31.76
CA ALA A 319 9.22 -6.44 32.35
C ALA A 319 10.29 -6.58 33.45
N ALA A 320 11.31 -5.72 33.43
CA ALA A 320 12.40 -5.67 34.41
C ALA A 320 13.06 -4.28 34.40
N LYS A 321 13.75 -3.93 35.47
CA LYS A 321 14.68 -2.80 35.47
C LYS A 321 15.98 -3.26 34.82
N PHE A 322 16.24 -2.73 33.62
CA PHE A 322 17.49 -3.02 32.92
C PHE A 322 18.56 -2.00 33.30
N THR A 323 19.77 -2.47 33.50
CA THR A 323 20.93 -1.60 33.76
C THR A 323 21.80 -1.40 32.53
N CYS A 324 21.72 -2.32 31.55
CA CYS A 324 22.45 -2.26 30.30
C CYS A 324 21.73 -3.02 29.19
N GLN A 325 22.25 -2.93 27.95
CA GLN A 325 21.69 -3.63 26.78
C GLN A 325 21.83 -5.16 26.89
N GLU A 326 22.83 -5.66 27.59
CA GLU A 326 23.04 -7.09 27.79
C GLU A 326 21.89 -7.71 28.63
N ASP A 327 21.43 -7.02 29.68
CA ASP A 327 20.27 -7.45 30.46
C ASP A 327 19.02 -7.59 29.59
N ARG A 328 18.80 -6.65 28.66
CA ARG A 328 17.67 -6.69 27.72
C ARG A 328 17.77 -7.86 26.76
N ASN A 329 18.97 -8.15 26.25
CA ASN A 329 19.21 -9.27 25.32
C ASN A 329 18.98 -10.62 26.01
N ASN A 330 19.28 -10.72 27.30
CA ASN A 330 19.14 -11.93 28.09
C ASN A 330 17.72 -12.13 28.65
N LEU A 331 16.77 -11.22 28.37
CA LEU A 331 15.38 -11.38 28.78
C LEU A 331 14.79 -12.67 28.18
N PRO A 332 14.21 -13.59 29.01
CA PRO A 332 13.60 -14.83 28.54
C PRO A 332 12.52 -14.54 27.46
N GLU A 333 12.44 -15.41 26.46
CA GLU A 333 11.36 -15.34 25.46
C GLU A 333 10.01 -15.64 26.11
N ILE A 334 8.95 -15.00 25.60
CA ILE A 334 7.57 -15.25 26.01
C ILE A 334 7.17 -16.64 25.51
N GLU A 335 6.64 -17.45 26.43
CA GLU A 335 6.06 -18.75 26.09
C GLU A 335 4.58 -18.57 25.69
N TYR A 336 4.21 -19.11 24.55
CA TYR A 336 2.85 -19.07 24.03
C TYR A 336 2.24 -20.48 23.99
N SER A 337 1.03 -20.63 24.52
CA SER A 337 0.22 -21.84 24.41
C SER A 337 -0.56 -21.87 23.07
N ALA A 338 -1.22 -22.98 22.77
CA ALA A 338 -2.11 -23.10 21.62
C ALA A 338 -3.34 -22.18 21.75
N GLU A 339 -3.80 -21.93 22.97
CA GLU A 339 -4.89 -20.99 23.27
C GLU A 339 -4.46 -19.55 23.05
N ASP A 340 -3.21 -19.21 23.37
CA ASP A 340 -2.63 -17.90 23.08
C ASP A 340 -2.55 -17.67 21.57
N ASP A 341 -2.18 -18.69 20.79
CA ASP A 341 -2.15 -18.61 19.33
C ASP A 341 -3.54 -18.37 18.73
N LYS A 342 -4.58 -18.97 19.28
CA LYS A 342 -5.97 -18.69 18.89
C LYS A 342 -6.39 -17.25 19.23
N ALA A 343 -5.95 -16.74 20.39
CA ALA A 343 -6.21 -15.35 20.77
C ALA A 343 -5.50 -14.38 19.82
N ILE A 344 -4.26 -14.66 19.44
CA ILE A 344 -3.51 -13.88 18.45
C ILE A 344 -4.20 -13.95 17.09
N GLU A 345 -4.59 -15.14 16.60
CA GLU A 345 -5.29 -15.32 15.35
C GLU A 345 -6.59 -14.52 15.31
N LYS A 346 -7.40 -14.60 16.37
CA LYS A 346 -8.63 -13.82 16.48
C LYS A 346 -8.35 -12.33 16.37
N HIS A 347 -7.39 -11.82 17.13
CA HIS A 347 -7.00 -10.41 17.11
C HIS A 347 -6.55 -9.96 15.72
N VAL A 348 -5.72 -10.76 15.06
CA VAL A 348 -5.19 -10.48 13.72
C VAL A 348 -6.33 -10.39 12.70
N ARG A 349 -7.30 -11.33 12.74
CA ARG A 349 -8.45 -11.32 11.83
C ARG A 349 -9.40 -10.15 12.07
N ASP A 350 -9.60 -9.77 13.33
CA ASP A 350 -10.50 -8.69 13.70
C ASP A 350 -9.91 -7.30 13.41
N ASN A 351 -8.57 -7.16 13.36
CA ASN A 351 -7.87 -5.88 13.29
C ASN A 351 -7.01 -5.69 12.03
N VAL A 352 -7.09 -6.60 11.06
CA VAL A 352 -6.36 -6.45 9.80
C VAL A 352 -6.84 -5.23 9.04
N ASN A 353 -5.88 -4.48 8.50
CA ASN A 353 -6.14 -3.29 7.69
C ASN A 353 -5.28 -3.30 6.41
N THR A 354 -5.57 -2.36 5.53
CA THR A 354 -4.77 -2.07 4.34
C THR A 354 -3.48 -1.36 4.73
N THR A 355 -2.43 -1.51 3.92
CA THR A 355 -1.26 -0.63 3.91
C THR A 355 -1.32 0.39 2.77
N TRP A 356 -2.46 0.50 2.10
CA TRP A 356 -2.66 1.32 0.87
C TRP A 356 -1.71 0.91 -0.26
N HIS A 357 -1.40 -0.39 -0.33
CA HIS A 357 -0.54 -0.99 -1.34
C HIS A 357 -1.32 -1.87 -2.33
N SER A 358 -2.55 -1.44 -2.64
CA SER A 358 -3.45 -2.12 -3.57
C SER A 358 -2.82 -2.30 -4.95
N LEU A 359 -2.86 -3.53 -5.49
CA LEU A 359 -2.33 -3.84 -6.82
C LEU A 359 -2.95 -5.11 -7.42
N GLY A 360 -2.64 -5.37 -8.70
CA GLY A 360 -2.84 -6.67 -9.33
C GLY A 360 -4.18 -6.91 -10.02
N THR A 361 -5.10 -5.96 -9.99
CA THR A 361 -6.49 -6.09 -10.48
C THR A 361 -6.65 -6.09 -12.01
N CYS A 362 -5.58 -5.81 -12.75
CA CYS A 362 -5.52 -5.88 -14.22
C CYS A 362 -4.15 -6.44 -14.62
N ARG A 363 -3.76 -7.57 -14.06
CA ARG A 363 -2.39 -8.07 -14.08
C ARG A 363 -1.82 -8.27 -15.48
N MET A 364 -0.52 -7.99 -15.59
CA MET A 364 0.28 -8.31 -16.77
C MET A 364 0.63 -9.81 -16.74
N ALA A 365 0.10 -10.57 -17.69
CA ALA A 365 0.35 -11.99 -17.86
C ALA A 365 -0.09 -12.42 -19.29
N PRO A 366 0.28 -13.62 -19.77
CA PRO A 366 -0.36 -14.21 -20.94
C PRO A 366 -1.89 -14.26 -20.77
N ARG A 367 -2.62 -13.99 -21.87
CA ARG A 367 -4.09 -13.93 -21.82
C ARG A 367 -4.72 -15.23 -21.29
N ASP A 368 -4.20 -16.37 -21.72
CA ASP A 368 -4.64 -17.71 -21.31
C ASP A 368 -4.31 -18.05 -19.85
N LYS A 369 -3.51 -17.20 -19.20
CA LYS A 369 -3.17 -17.30 -17.77
C LYS A 369 -3.78 -16.17 -16.93
N GLY A 370 -4.87 -15.59 -17.40
CA GLY A 370 -5.60 -14.54 -16.72
C GLY A 370 -4.93 -13.16 -16.83
N GLY A 371 -4.22 -12.89 -17.91
CA GLY A 371 -3.67 -11.57 -18.19
C GLY A 371 -4.72 -10.61 -18.73
N VAL A 372 -4.67 -9.36 -18.26
CA VAL A 372 -5.46 -8.23 -18.79
C VAL A 372 -4.65 -7.41 -19.77
N VAL A 373 -3.34 -7.27 -19.52
CA VAL A 373 -2.40 -6.59 -20.43
C VAL A 373 -1.22 -7.48 -20.79
N ASP A 374 -0.66 -7.22 -21.98
CA ASP A 374 0.60 -7.81 -22.43
C ASP A 374 1.84 -7.10 -21.86
N ALA A 375 3.03 -7.52 -22.25
CA ALA A 375 4.31 -6.95 -21.81
C ALA A 375 4.54 -5.52 -22.33
N ASP A 376 3.84 -5.11 -23.38
CA ASP A 376 3.84 -3.75 -23.92
C ASP A 376 2.67 -2.91 -23.38
N LEU A 377 2.01 -3.38 -22.32
CA LEU A 377 0.92 -2.74 -21.59
C LEU A 377 -0.38 -2.59 -22.40
N ASN A 378 -0.51 -3.25 -23.56
CA ASN A 378 -1.75 -3.22 -24.33
C ASN A 378 -2.83 -4.08 -23.66
N VAL A 379 -4.04 -3.55 -23.57
CA VAL A 379 -5.21 -4.28 -23.10
C VAL A 379 -5.63 -5.31 -24.16
N TYR A 380 -5.77 -6.57 -23.77
CA TYR A 380 -6.16 -7.63 -24.70
C TYR A 380 -7.55 -7.42 -25.31
N GLY A 381 -7.67 -7.73 -26.61
CA GLY A 381 -8.91 -7.69 -27.36
C GLY A 381 -9.37 -6.31 -27.84
N VAL A 382 -8.61 -5.25 -27.55
CA VAL A 382 -8.85 -3.88 -28.02
C VAL A 382 -7.57 -3.27 -28.59
N LYS A 383 -7.67 -2.11 -29.24
CA LYS A 383 -6.54 -1.41 -29.83
C LYS A 383 -6.39 0.00 -29.25
N GLY A 384 -5.17 0.49 -29.13
CA GLY A 384 -4.89 1.86 -28.71
C GLY A 384 -5.27 2.18 -27.26
N LEU A 385 -5.43 1.14 -26.43
CA LEU A 385 -5.65 1.26 -24.98
C LEU A 385 -4.51 0.57 -24.23
N LYS A 386 -3.90 1.29 -23.28
CA LYS A 386 -2.84 0.78 -22.41
C LYS A 386 -3.16 1.07 -20.95
N LEU A 387 -2.62 0.24 -20.04
CA LEU A 387 -2.68 0.47 -18.59
C LEU A 387 -1.30 0.77 -18.05
N CYS A 388 -1.22 1.73 -17.11
CA CYS A 388 0.04 2.16 -16.54
C CYS A 388 -0.13 2.58 -15.09
N ASP A 389 -0.35 1.62 -14.20
CA ASP A 389 -0.42 1.79 -12.75
C ASP A 389 -0.18 0.44 -12.04
N LEU A 390 -0.35 0.40 -10.73
CA LEU A 390 -0.14 -0.82 -9.94
C LEU A 390 -1.15 -1.95 -10.25
N SER A 391 -2.26 -1.68 -10.94
CA SER A 391 -3.19 -2.74 -11.34
C SER A 391 -2.55 -3.81 -12.20
N ILE A 392 -1.52 -3.45 -12.99
CA ILE A 392 -0.82 -4.38 -13.89
C ILE A 392 0.14 -5.33 -13.17
N CYS A 393 0.52 -5.06 -11.92
CA CYS A 393 1.48 -5.88 -11.20
C CYS A 393 0.96 -7.31 -11.00
N PRO A 394 1.67 -8.36 -11.44
CA PRO A 394 1.20 -9.74 -11.29
C PRO A 394 1.25 -10.25 -9.86
N GLY A 395 2.07 -9.64 -9.02
CA GLY A 395 2.24 -9.99 -7.61
C GLY A 395 2.79 -8.86 -6.79
N ASN A 396 2.57 -8.91 -5.47
CA ASN A 396 3.04 -7.89 -4.56
C ASN A 396 4.57 -7.94 -4.37
N VAL A 397 5.15 -6.86 -3.84
CA VAL A 397 6.59 -6.67 -3.67
C VAL A 397 6.97 -6.69 -2.18
N GLY A 398 8.23 -6.97 -1.87
CA GLY A 398 8.75 -6.97 -0.49
C GLY A 398 9.16 -5.58 -0.01
N ALA A 399 8.35 -4.57 -0.29
CA ALA A 399 8.56 -3.17 0.09
C ALA A 399 7.26 -2.38 -0.05
N ASN A 400 7.22 -1.14 0.45
CA ASN A 400 6.17 -0.19 0.09
C ASN A 400 6.14 0.06 -1.42
N THR A 401 4.96 0.30 -1.98
CA THR A 401 4.72 0.22 -3.43
C THR A 401 4.96 1.52 -4.20
N ASN A 402 5.24 2.64 -3.52
CA ASN A 402 5.45 3.94 -4.19
C ASN A 402 6.55 3.89 -5.26
N ASN A 403 7.73 3.31 -4.94
CA ASN A 403 8.81 3.17 -5.93
C ASN A 403 8.43 2.24 -7.07
N THR A 404 7.61 1.22 -6.81
CA THR A 404 7.09 0.33 -7.85
C THR A 404 6.16 1.08 -8.80
N ALA A 405 5.30 1.97 -8.28
CA ALA A 405 4.44 2.80 -9.10
C ALA A 405 5.24 3.75 -10.01
N LEU A 406 6.27 4.41 -9.46
CA LEU A 406 7.18 5.25 -10.24
C LEU A 406 7.93 4.44 -11.31
N LEU A 407 8.43 3.25 -10.98
CA LEU A 407 9.09 2.37 -11.95
C LEU A 407 8.16 1.94 -13.08
N VAL A 408 6.88 1.63 -12.77
CA VAL A 408 5.87 1.33 -13.79
C VAL A 408 5.67 2.52 -14.72
N GLY A 409 5.58 3.75 -14.18
CA GLY A 409 5.43 4.97 -14.96
C GLY A 409 6.61 5.24 -15.89
N GLU A 410 7.84 5.18 -15.37
CA GLU A 410 9.06 5.38 -16.15
C GLU A 410 9.20 4.34 -17.26
N LYS A 411 8.97 3.06 -16.94
CA LYS A 411 9.04 1.99 -17.95
C LYS A 411 7.94 2.10 -19.01
N ALA A 412 6.75 2.53 -18.61
CA ALA A 412 5.66 2.78 -19.53
C ALA A 412 5.99 3.93 -20.50
N ALA A 413 6.65 4.99 -20.04
CA ALA A 413 7.09 6.09 -20.89
C ALA A 413 8.01 5.60 -22.02
N ASP A 414 9.01 4.74 -21.73
CA ASP A 414 9.87 4.11 -22.75
C ASP A 414 9.05 3.36 -23.80
N ILE A 415 8.09 2.55 -23.34
CA ILE A 415 7.21 1.77 -24.24
C ILE A 415 6.38 2.71 -25.12
N PHE A 416 5.82 3.78 -24.56
CA PHE A 416 4.98 4.72 -25.31
C PHE A 416 5.79 5.52 -26.35
N ILE A 417 7.01 5.97 -25.98
CA ILE A 417 7.94 6.65 -26.90
C ILE A 417 8.23 5.76 -28.10
N ARG A 418 8.59 4.50 -27.87
CA ARG A 418 8.84 3.51 -28.91
C ARG A 418 7.61 3.30 -29.81
N ASP A 419 6.44 3.06 -29.22
CA ASP A 419 5.22 2.73 -29.95
C ASP A 419 4.67 3.93 -30.76
N MET A 420 5.00 5.15 -30.35
CA MET A 420 4.67 6.36 -31.09
C MET A 420 5.69 6.71 -32.17
N GLY A 421 6.79 5.97 -32.28
CA GLY A 421 7.89 6.27 -33.20
C GLY A 421 8.60 7.58 -32.89
N LEU A 422 8.57 8.00 -31.63
CA LEU A 422 9.31 9.16 -31.16
C LEU A 422 10.77 8.73 -30.90
N SER A 423 11.73 9.49 -31.41
CA SER A 423 13.13 9.31 -31.02
C SER A 423 13.28 9.80 -29.59
N GLY A 424 13.20 8.87 -28.65
CA GLY A 424 13.71 9.11 -27.31
C GLY A 424 15.18 9.46 -27.41
N THR A 425 15.65 10.44 -26.66
CA THR A 425 17.05 10.81 -26.69
C THR A 425 17.87 9.58 -26.26
N THR A 426 18.52 8.94 -27.22
CA THR A 426 19.44 7.81 -27.01
C THR A 426 20.44 8.13 -25.88
N GLU A 427 20.83 9.39 -25.73
CA GLU A 427 21.66 9.90 -24.65
C GLU A 427 21.05 9.74 -23.22
N GLN A 428 19.72 9.78 -23.07
CA GLN A 428 19.08 9.55 -21.76
C GLN A 428 19.03 8.07 -21.41
N ILE A 429 18.79 7.20 -22.38
CA ILE A 429 18.80 5.75 -22.20
C ILE A 429 20.21 5.30 -21.85
N GLU A 430 21.24 5.77 -22.55
CA GLU A 430 22.65 5.47 -22.26
C GLU A 430 23.09 5.96 -20.87
N ARG A 431 22.55 7.11 -20.41
CA ARG A 431 22.79 7.60 -19.04
C ARG A 431 22.14 6.71 -17.97
N ILE A 432 20.93 6.20 -18.23
CA ILE A 432 20.22 5.29 -17.30
C ILE A 432 20.91 3.93 -17.27
N ASP A 433 21.29 3.39 -18.41
CA ASP A 433 22.01 2.11 -18.50
C ASP A 433 23.40 2.21 -17.84
N SER A 434 24.14 3.29 -18.06
CA SER A 434 25.41 3.57 -17.40
C SER A 434 25.27 3.76 -15.88
N ALA A 435 24.20 4.41 -15.42
CA ALA A 435 23.89 4.54 -13.99
C ALA A 435 23.50 3.21 -13.35
N MET A 436 22.77 2.37 -14.08
CA MET A 436 22.37 1.02 -13.65
C MET A 436 23.56 0.06 -13.60
N GLU A 437 24.51 0.15 -14.54
CA GLU A 437 25.78 -0.61 -14.49
C GLU A 437 26.64 -0.18 -13.31
N THR A 438 26.70 1.11 -13.00
CA THR A 438 27.45 1.63 -11.85
C THR A 438 26.86 1.17 -10.51
N LEU A 439 25.55 0.91 -10.46
CA LEU A 439 24.86 0.37 -9.28
C LEU A 439 25.03 -1.15 -9.11
N LYS A 440 25.38 -1.88 -10.15
CA LYS A 440 25.70 -3.33 -10.09
C LYS A 440 27.09 -3.63 -9.54
N VAL A 441 27.97 -2.66 -9.44
CA VAL A 441 29.38 -2.80 -9.03
C VAL A 441 29.61 -2.36 -7.56
N LYS A 442 28.59 -2.05 -6.81
CA LYS A 442 28.63 -1.77 -5.36
C LYS A 442 27.51 -2.57 -4.67
#